data_cec759f64d24a1dd666bf9b818b93f49
#
_entry.id   cec759f64d24a1dd666bf9b818b93f49
#
_cell.length_a   1.000
_cell.length_b   1.000
_cell.length_c   1.000
_cell.angle_alpha   90.00
_cell.angle_beta   90.00
_cell.angle_gamma   90.00
#
_symmetry.space_group_name_H-M   'P 1'
#
loop_
_entity.id
_entity.type
_entity.pdbx_description
1 polymer ?
#
loop_
_entity_poly.entity_id
_entity_poly.type
_entity_poly.pdbx_seq_one_letter_code
_entity_poly.pdbx_strand_id
1 'polypeptide(L)'
;GRLMKTRFLGIGNPAESGNTLLYSFRQENKIKKDLFVTIDELLQKHDDVRHVVFIDDLCGSGAQVRYEKKLRECIRTLKLEGDCPKISYLMLFGTTKGIDMIRNLKIEDTDIKWFDEVEAEMELNDSYKCFGDVSRYFEDNDVKTKSKEMCLKYGTELIDKIADKDFPNRKLEGVEREKYIHSCALGYGDCQLLLSLHHNTPNNTLPIFWFEEDDDDWKPIFKRYNKVY
;
A
#
# COMPACT_ATOMS: atom_id res chain seq x y z
N GLY A 1 10.24 30.48 0.47
CA GLY A 1 10.76 29.52 1.45
C GLY A 1 10.75 28.09 0.89
N ARG A 2 11.35 27.16 1.59
CA ARG A 2 11.51 25.74 1.18
C ARG A 2 10.18 25.07 0.79
N LEU A 3 9.11 25.33 1.53
CA LEU A 3 7.78 24.78 1.29
C LEU A 3 7.23 25.16 -0.10
N MET A 4 7.48 26.36 -0.60
CA MET A 4 6.99 26.81 -1.92
C MET A 4 7.63 26.05 -3.08
N LYS A 5 8.76 25.37 -2.86
CA LYS A 5 9.47 24.52 -3.83
C LYS A 5 9.23 23.04 -3.58
N THR A 6 8.24 22.70 -2.75
CA THR A 6 7.80 21.33 -2.46
C THR A 6 6.50 21.01 -3.21
N ARG A 7 6.36 19.79 -3.70
CA ARG A 7 5.09 19.24 -4.23
C ARG A 7 4.70 18.00 -3.47
N PHE A 8 3.40 17.87 -3.22
CA PHE A 8 2.81 16.77 -2.49
C PHE A 8 1.92 15.97 -3.43
N LEU A 9 2.05 14.64 -3.40
CA LEU A 9 1.30 13.72 -4.23
C LEU A 9 0.85 12.51 -3.40
N GLY A 10 -0.31 11.94 -3.73
CA GLY A 10 -0.72 10.61 -3.25
C GLY A 10 -0.14 9.51 -4.13
N ILE A 11 -0.04 8.32 -3.58
CA ILE A 11 0.27 7.13 -4.36
C ILE A 11 -1.05 6.46 -4.78
N GLY A 12 -1.12 6.01 -6.04
CA GLY A 12 -2.30 5.41 -6.63
C GLY A 12 -3.21 6.38 -7.40
N ASN A 13 -4.39 5.91 -7.77
CA ASN A 13 -5.35 6.70 -8.54
C ASN A 13 -6.04 7.77 -7.70
N PRO A 14 -6.53 8.88 -8.32
CA PRO A 14 -7.23 9.97 -7.63
C PRO A 14 -8.44 9.55 -6.78
N ALA A 15 -9.05 8.40 -7.06
CA ALA A 15 -10.19 7.86 -6.30
C ALA A 15 -9.78 6.93 -5.14
N GLU A 16 -8.48 6.75 -4.89
CA GLU A 16 -7.97 5.88 -3.83
C GLU A 16 -7.78 6.62 -2.50
N SER A 17 -7.58 5.86 -1.42
CA SER A 17 -7.46 6.35 -0.04
C SER A 17 -6.38 7.40 0.17
N GLY A 18 -5.30 7.35 -0.61
CA GLY A 18 -4.22 8.34 -0.58
C GLY A 18 -4.67 9.78 -0.80
N ASN A 19 -5.72 10.02 -1.61
CA ASN A 19 -6.24 11.38 -1.81
C ASN A 19 -7.06 11.90 -0.62
N THR A 20 -7.79 11.03 0.08
CA THR A 20 -8.47 11.40 1.32
C THR A 20 -7.43 11.80 2.37
N LEU A 21 -6.33 11.05 2.47
CA LEU A 21 -5.23 11.38 3.36
C LEU A 21 -4.56 12.71 2.98
N LEU A 22 -4.31 12.95 1.67
CA LEU A 22 -3.75 14.22 1.20
C LEU A 22 -4.62 15.43 1.59
N TYR A 23 -5.94 15.28 1.48
CA TYR A 23 -6.86 16.34 1.89
C TYR A 23 -6.71 16.64 3.39
N SER A 24 -6.74 15.62 4.24
CA SER A 24 -6.59 15.77 5.69
C SER A 24 -5.21 16.33 6.04
N PHE A 25 -4.15 15.80 5.45
CA PHE A 25 -2.78 16.29 5.62
C PHE A 25 -2.65 17.78 5.28
N ARG A 26 -3.27 18.21 4.17
CA ARG A 26 -3.28 19.62 3.75
C ARG A 26 -3.97 20.51 4.77
N GLN A 27 -5.15 20.10 5.27
CA GLN A 27 -5.94 20.88 6.19
C GLN A 27 -5.24 21.05 7.54
N GLU A 28 -4.78 19.96 8.11
CA GLU A 28 -4.10 19.95 9.42
C GLU A 28 -2.81 20.80 9.40
N ASN A 29 -2.07 20.74 8.31
CA ASN A 29 -0.81 21.49 8.17
C ASN A 29 -0.98 22.86 7.54
N LYS A 30 -2.21 23.30 7.21
CA LYS A 30 -2.52 24.58 6.58
C LYS A 30 -1.68 24.87 5.32
N ILE A 31 -1.42 23.84 4.53
CA ILE A 31 -0.62 23.91 3.31
C ILE A 31 -1.47 24.44 2.15
N LYS A 32 -0.90 25.29 1.30
CA LYS A 32 -1.59 25.83 0.11
C LYS A 32 -1.96 24.72 -0.87
N LYS A 33 -3.18 24.78 -1.44
CA LYS A 33 -3.70 23.79 -2.40
C LYS A 33 -2.78 23.61 -3.61
N ASP A 34 -2.20 24.69 -4.12
CA ASP A 34 -1.38 24.70 -5.34
C ASP A 34 -0.07 23.89 -5.23
N LEU A 35 0.28 23.45 -4.01
CA LEU A 35 1.43 22.59 -3.77
C LEU A 35 1.08 21.08 -3.89
N PHE A 36 -0.20 20.75 -3.99
CA PHE A 36 -0.71 19.39 -4.21
C PHE A 36 -0.99 19.20 -5.68
N VAL A 37 -0.27 18.30 -6.31
CA VAL A 37 -0.28 18.09 -7.75
C VAL A 37 -0.43 16.62 -8.10
N THR A 38 -0.82 16.35 -9.33
CA THR A 38 -0.78 15.02 -9.93
C THR A 38 0.62 14.75 -10.50
N ILE A 39 0.91 13.48 -10.82
CA ILE A 39 2.15 13.11 -11.52
C ILE A 39 2.27 13.85 -12.86
N ASP A 40 1.18 13.93 -13.62
CA ASP A 40 1.17 14.58 -14.92
C ASP A 40 1.45 16.10 -14.81
N GLU A 41 0.86 16.77 -13.81
CA GLU A 41 1.14 18.19 -13.53
C GLU A 41 2.58 18.41 -13.05
N LEU A 42 3.12 17.50 -12.24
CA LEU A 42 4.49 17.57 -11.77
C LEU A 42 5.47 17.47 -12.95
N LEU A 43 5.27 16.51 -13.85
CA LEU A 43 6.14 16.32 -15.01
C LEU A 43 6.08 17.47 -16.02
N GLN A 44 4.95 18.20 -16.09
CA GLN A 44 4.82 19.39 -16.95
C GLN A 44 5.52 20.63 -16.39
N LYS A 45 5.65 20.75 -15.06
CA LYS A 45 6.16 21.94 -14.36
C LYS A 45 7.05 21.57 -13.19
N HIS A 46 8.24 21.08 -13.45
CA HIS A 46 9.17 20.63 -12.40
C HIS A 46 10.43 21.49 -12.24
N ASP A 47 10.68 22.46 -13.12
CA ASP A 47 11.94 23.24 -13.17
C ASP A 47 12.30 23.93 -11.84
N ASP A 48 11.31 24.35 -11.05
CA ASP A 48 11.52 25.01 -9.76
C ASP A 48 11.30 24.09 -8.54
N VAL A 49 11.00 22.81 -8.76
CA VAL A 49 10.72 21.86 -7.69
C VAL A 49 12.03 21.37 -7.08
N ARG A 50 12.16 21.46 -5.76
CA ARG A 50 13.34 21.01 -5.01
C ARG A 50 13.04 19.81 -4.10
N HIS A 51 11.76 19.56 -3.84
CA HIS A 51 11.33 18.45 -3.02
C HIS A 51 9.98 17.90 -3.51
N VAL A 52 9.91 16.62 -3.69
CA VAL A 52 8.68 15.89 -4.02
C VAL A 52 8.39 14.95 -2.85
N VAL A 53 7.17 15.01 -2.32
CA VAL A 53 6.74 14.21 -1.18
C VAL A 53 5.54 13.37 -1.60
N PHE A 54 5.74 12.07 -1.68
CA PHE A 54 4.65 11.11 -1.84
C PHE A 54 4.09 10.76 -0.47
N ILE A 55 2.76 10.74 -0.35
CA ILE A 55 2.05 10.46 0.89
C ILE A 55 1.11 9.28 0.66
N ASP A 56 1.12 8.32 1.59
CA ASP A 56 0.32 7.11 1.54
C ASP A 56 -0.27 6.77 2.92
N ASP A 57 -1.34 6.00 2.96
CA ASP A 57 -1.94 5.54 4.21
C ASP A 57 -1.26 4.26 4.73
N LEU A 58 -0.94 3.32 3.86
CA LEU A 58 -0.31 2.05 4.24
C LEU A 58 0.64 1.51 3.17
N CYS A 59 1.87 1.29 3.55
CA CYS A 59 2.80 0.44 2.82
C CYS A 59 2.82 -0.97 3.43
N GLY A 60 2.06 -1.89 2.85
CA GLY A 60 2.04 -3.30 3.26
C GLY A 60 3.27 -4.05 2.74
N SER A 61 3.15 -4.72 1.59
CA SER A 61 4.27 -5.42 0.94
C SER A 61 5.18 -4.52 0.10
N GLY A 62 4.79 -3.27 -0.13
CA GLY A 62 5.45 -2.34 -1.05
C GLY A 62 5.20 -2.63 -2.55
N ALA A 63 4.42 -3.65 -2.86
CA ALA A 63 4.16 -4.07 -4.24
C ALA A 63 3.50 -2.96 -5.07
N GLN A 64 2.55 -2.21 -4.51
CA GLN A 64 1.88 -1.12 -5.20
C GLN A 64 2.90 -0.10 -5.73
N VAL A 65 3.78 0.38 -4.88
CA VAL A 65 4.83 1.35 -5.25
C VAL A 65 5.76 0.75 -6.32
N ARG A 66 6.21 -0.48 -6.11
CA ARG A 66 7.16 -1.14 -7.02
C ARG A 66 6.61 -1.32 -8.43
N TYR A 67 5.33 -1.65 -8.57
CA TYR A 67 4.71 -1.99 -9.85
C TYR A 67 3.90 -0.84 -10.47
N GLU A 68 3.74 0.28 -9.78
CA GLU A 68 3.07 1.46 -10.33
C GLU A 68 3.90 2.10 -11.45
N LYS A 69 3.47 1.87 -12.68
CA LYS A 69 4.22 2.27 -13.88
C LYS A 69 4.42 3.79 -13.98
N LYS A 70 3.36 4.57 -13.75
CA LYS A 70 3.44 6.03 -13.81
C LYS A 70 4.38 6.62 -12.75
N LEU A 71 4.35 6.05 -11.55
CA LEU A 71 5.25 6.47 -10.46
C LEU A 71 6.71 6.20 -10.83
N ARG A 72 6.99 5.01 -11.35
CA ARG A 72 8.34 4.63 -11.78
C ARG A 72 8.88 5.56 -12.88
N GLU A 73 8.06 5.84 -13.90
CA GLU A 73 8.41 6.76 -14.97
C GLU A 73 8.66 8.18 -14.44
N CYS A 74 7.79 8.66 -13.55
CA CYS A 74 7.94 9.96 -12.90
C CYS A 74 9.26 10.07 -12.12
N ILE A 75 9.56 9.10 -11.26
CA ILE A 75 10.80 9.10 -10.47
C ILE A 75 12.02 9.05 -11.38
N ARG A 76 11.99 8.22 -12.43
CA ARG A 76 13.06 8.13 -13.42
C ARG A 76 13.32 9.49 -14.07
N THR A 77 12.28 10.15 -14.58
CA THR A 77 12.41 11.49 -15.20
C THR A 77 12.98 12.50 -14.22
N LEU A 78 12.45 12.61 -13.02
CA LEU A 78 12.92 13.56 -12.01
C LEU A 78 14.40 13.34 -11.61
N LYS A 79 14.82 12.08 -11.51
CA LYS A 79 16.17 11.72 -11.07
C LYS A 79 17.23 11.76 -12.17
N LEU A 80 16.87 11.48 -13.42
CA LEU A 80 17.83 11.34 -14.53
C LEU A 80 17.79 12.51 -15.52
N GLU A 81 16.66 13.18 -15.68
CA GLU A 81 16.45 14.18 -16.73
C GLU A 81 16.20 15.58 -16.19
N GLY A 82 15.91 15.70 -14.90
CA GLY A 82 15.57 16.96 -14.26
C GLY A 82 16.63 17.48 -13.29
N ASP A 83 16.25 18.50 -12.52
CA ASP A 83 17.06 19.12 -11.46
C ASP A 83 17.32 18.18 -10.25
N CYS A 84 16.95 16.91 -10.35
CA CYS A 84 17.10 15.89 -9.32
C CYS A 84 16.59 16.37 -7.94
N PRO A 85 15.28 16.63 -7.78
CA PRO A 85 14.75 17.05 -6.50
C PRO A 85 14.91 15.95 -5.45
N LYS A 86 14.96 16.33 -4.17
CA LYS A 86 14.80 15.34 -3.09
C LYS A 86 13.43 14.68 -3.22
N ILE A 87 13.36 13.36 -3.15
CA ILE A 87 12.11 12.61 -3.21
C ILE A 87 11.92 11.86 -1.89
N SER A 88 10.83 12.17 -1.17
CA SER A 88 10.46 11.50 0.08
C SER A 88 9.18 10.70 -0.11
N TYR A 89 9.10 9.56 0.57
CA TYR A 89 7.90 8.76 0.70
C TYR A 89 7.51 8.66 2.17
N LEU A 90 6.37 9.23 2.51
CA LEU A 90 5.83 9.27 3.87
C LEU A 90 4.54 8.48 3.94
N MET A 91 4.36 7.68 4.97
CA MET A 91 3.15 6.88 5.17
C MET A 91 2.68 6.93 6.62
N LEU A 92 1.38 6.72 6.85
CA LEU A 92 0.88 6.57 8.22
C LEU A 92 1.33 5.25 8.82
N PHE A 93 1.17 4.15 8.06
CA PHE A 93 1.55 2.81 8.50
C PHE A 93 2.47 2.16 7.47
N GLY A 94 3.52 1.50 7.95
CA GLY A 94 4.38 0.71 7.07
C GLY A 94 4.82 -0.58 7.75
N THR A 95 4.68 -1.73 7.07
CA THR A 95 5.30 -2.95 7.59
C THR A 95 6.81 -2.85 7.43
N THR A 96 7.59 -3.41 8.34
CA THR A 96 9.07 -3.47 8.24
C THR A 96 9.50 -3.97 6.86
N LYS A 97 8.88 -5.07 6.38
CA LYS A 97 9.15 -5.64 5.05
C LYS A 97 8.86 -4.66 3.91
N GLY A 98 7.72 -3.96 3.96
CA GLY A 98 7.35 -2.97 2.94
C GLY A 98 8.30 -1.77 2.93
N ILE A 99 8.60 -1.22 4.10
CA ILE A 99 9.54 -0.10 4.26
C ILE A 99 10.92 -0.47 3.71
N ASP A 100 11.46 -1.64 4.09
CA ASP A 100 12.77 -2.08 3.63
C ASP A 100 12.80 -2.32 2.12
N MET A 101 11.73 -2.87 1.57
CA MET A 101 11.61 -3.04 0.13
C MET A 101 11.66 -1.69 -0.59
N ILE A 102 10.90 -0.70 -0.13
CA ILE A 102 10.87 0.65 -0.72
C ILE A 102 12.21 1.37 -0.57
N ARG A 103 12.86 1.29 0.59
CA ARG A 103 14.19 1.89 0.84
C ARG A 103 15.27 1.36 -0.10
N ASN A 104 15.09 0.16 -0.63
CA ASN A 104 16.04 -0.50 -1.51
C ASN A 104 15.67 -0.43 -3.00
N LEU A 105 14.54 0.21 -3.37
CA LEU A 105 14.21 0.42 -4.77
C LEU A 105 15.23 1.34 -5.44
N LYS A 106 15.75 0.87 -6.58
CA LYS A 106 16.68 1.59 -7.44
C LYS A 106 16.12 1.74 -8.85
N ILE A 107 16.53 2.78 -9.55
CA ILE A 107 16.27 2.92 -10.97
C ILE A 107 17.05 1.82 -11.71
N GLU A 108 16.39 1.15 -12.65
CA GLU A 108 16.97 0.05 -13.44
C GLU A 108 18.31 0.49 -14.04
N ASP A 109 19.30 -0.42 -13.98
CA ASP A 109 20.67 -0.23 -14.47
C ASP A 109 21.44 0.91 -13.81
N THR A 110 21.04 1.33 -12.61
CA THR A 110 21.73 2.39 -11.85
C THR A 110 21.82 2.03 -10.36
N ASP A 111 22.66 2.79 -9.62
CA ASP A 111 22.70 2.76 -8.16
C ASP A 111 21.82 3.84 -7.52
N ILE A 112 21.04 4.58 -8.31
CA ILE A 112 20.22 5.69 -7.86
C ILE A 112 18.95 5.15 -7.19
N LYS A 113 18.75 5.47 -5.91
CA LYS A 113 17.53 5.13 -5.18
C LYS A 113 16.33 5.92 -5.69
N TRP A 114 15.15 5.30 -5.65
CA TRP A 114 13.90 5.99 -5.97
C TRP A 114 13.62 7.11 -4.98
N PHE A 115 13.75 6.82 -3.69
CA PHE A 115 13.46 7.75 -2.60
C PHE A 115 14.72 8.04 -1.80
N ASP A 116 14.92 9.33 -1.50
CA ASP A 116 16.00 9.79 -0.62
C ASP A 116 15.64 9.59 0.85
N GLU A 117 14.33 9.52 1.12
CA GLU A 117 13.77 9.37 2.47
C GLU A 117 12.50 8.51 2.42
N VAL A 118 12.39 7.55 3.31
CA VAL A 118 11.22 6.66 3.45
C VAL A 118 10.90 6.54 4.93
N GLU A 119 9.75 7.07 5.34
CA GLU A 119 9.35 7.10 6.74
C GLU A 119 7.89 6.71 6.93
N ALA A 120 7.62 5.97 8.00
CA ALA A 120 6.30 5.66 8.50
C ALA A 120 6.09 6.32 9.84
N GLU A 121 4.92 6.94 10.07
CA GLU A 121 4.53 7.43 11.39
C GLU A 121 4.46 6.26 12.38
N MET A 122 3.96 5.12 11.91
CA MET A 122 3.92 3.88 12.70
C MET A 122 4.47 2.72 11.90
N GLU A 123 5.59 2.16 12.35
CA GLU A 123 6.12 0.93 11.81
C GLU A 123 5.41 -0.29 12.40
N LEU A 124 4.83 -1.10 11.50
CA LEU A 124 4.19 -2.37 11.83
C LEU A 124 5.24 -3.49 11.72
N ASN A 125 6.00 -3.68 12.78
CA ASN A 125 7.00 -4.74 12.86
C ASN A 125 6.36 -6.14 13.03
N ASP A 126 7.17 -7.18 13.14
CA ASP A 126 6.69 -8.57 13.19
C ASP A 126 5.71 -8.85 14.33
N SER A 127 5.67 -8.04 15.40
CA SER A 127 4.66 -8.20 16.46
C SER A 127 3.25 -7.85 16.03
N TYR A 128 3.08 -7.07 14.95
CA TYR A 128 1.78 -6.75 14.35
C TYR A 128 1.31 -7.80 13.32
N LYS A 129 2.17 -8.75 12.98
CA LYS A 129 1.80 -9.90 12.16
C LYS A 129 0.99 -10.87 13.02
N CYS A 130 -0.31 -11.04 12.69
CA CYS A 130 -1.28 -11.74 13.53
C CYS A 130 -0.80 -13.13 13.99
N PHE A 131 -0.24 -13.91 13.08
CA PHE A 131 0.23 -15.27 13.34
C PHE A 131 1.75 -15.41 13.26
N GLY A 132 2.48 -14.28 13.37
CA GLY A 132 3.95 -14.29 13.47
C GLY A 132 4.45 -14.89 14.79
N ASP A 133 5.74 -15.20 14.85
CA ASP A 133 6.36 -15.83 16.03
C ASP A 133 6.25 -14.93 17.27
N VAL A 134 6.39 -13.63 17.10
CA VAL A 134 6.34 -12.60 18.16
C VAL A 134 5.01 -11.82 18.17
N SER A 135 3.92 -12.45 17.69
CA SER A 135 2.61 -11.81 17.63
C SER A 135 2.16 -11.27 18.98
N ARG A 136 1.66 -10.04 18.99
CA ARG A 136 1.09 -9.37 20.16
C ARG A 136 -0.35 -9.75 20.47
N TYR A 137 -1.00 -10.51 19.58
CA TYR A 137 -2.43 -10.80 19.65
C TYR A 137 -2.75 -12.09 20.37
N PHE A 138 -1.76 -12.96 20.60
CA PHE A 138 -1.95 -14.25 21.23
C PHE A 138 -0.89 -14.47 22.33
N GLU A 139 -1.36 -14.84 23.51
CA GLU A 139 -0.52 -15.32 24.61
C GLU A 139 -0.36 -16.84 24.54
N ASP A 140 -1.37 -17.56 24.03
CA ASP A 140 -1.43 -19.01 23.90
C ASP A 140 -1.11 -19.44 22.46
N ASN A 141 -0.07 -20.26 22.30
CA ASN A 141 0.36 -20.76 21.00
C ASN A 141 -0.61 -21.76 20.37
N ASP A 142 -1.35 -22.55 21.17
CA ASP A 142 -2.34 -23.49 20.63
C ASP A 142 -3.55 -22.73 20.07
N VAL A 143 -3.99 -21.68 20.76
CA VAL A 143 -5.04 -20.78 20.27
C VAL A 143 -4.58 -20.06 19.01
N LYS A 144 -3.34 -19.55 18.98
CA LYS A 144 -2.76 -18.93 17.78
C LYS A 144 -2.75 -19.88 16.59
N THR A 145 -2.31 -21.12 16.78
CA THR A 145 -2.22 -22.12 15.71
C THR A 145 -3.59 -22.46 15.15
N LYS A 146 -4.57 -22.76 16.01
CA LYS A 146 -5.96 -23.08 15.60
C LYS A 146 -6.60 -21.88 14.88
N SER A 147 -6.38 -20.67 15.38
CA SER A 147 -6.88 -19.45 14.74
C SER A 147 -6.26 -19.23 13.37
N LYS A 148 -4.95 -19.49 13.21
CA LYS A 148 -4.27 -19.42 11.93
C LYS A 148 -4.84 -20.42 10.92
N GLU A 149 -5.03 -21.67 11.33
CA GLU A 149 -5.61 -22.73 10.49
C GLU A 149 -7.02 -22.35 10.01
N MET A 150 -7.85 -21.84 10.91
CA MET A 150 -9.20 -21.35 10.57
C MET A 150 -9.13 -20.18 9.59
N CYS A 151 -8.31 -19.15 9.88
CA CYS A 151 -8.17 -17.98 9.01
C CYS A 151 -7.60 -18.34 7.63
N LEU A 152 -6.66 -19.30 7.58
CA LEU A 152 -6.10 -19.77 6.32
C LEU A 152 -7.15 -20.54 5.50
N LYS A 153 -7.91 -21.43 6.14
CA LYS A 153 -8.98 -22.18 5.48
C LYS A 153 -10.00 -21.22 4.84
N TYR A 154 -10.62 -20.38 5.63
CA TYR A 154 -11.65 -19.48 5.13
C TYR A 154 -11.07 -18.38 4.24
N GLY A 155 -9.91 -17.85 4.56
CA GLY A 155 -9.23 -16.87 3.69
C GLY A 155 -8.92 -17.42 2.30
N THR A 156 -8.53 -18.71 2.20
CA THR A 156 -8.35 -19.40 0.91
C THR A 156 -9.65 -19.44 0.12
N GLU A 157 -10.75 -19.87 0.75
CA GLU A 157 -12.09 -19.96 0.13
C GLU A 157 -12.58 -18.59 -0.34
N LEU A 158 -12.41 -17.54 0.49
CA LEU A 158 -12.86 -16.17 0.19
C LEU A 158 -12.04 -15.53 -0.94
N ILE A 159 -10.71 -15.69 -0.92
CA ILE A 159 -9.85 -15.13 -1.98
C ILE A 159 -10.05 -15.86 -3.30
N ASP A 160 -10.30 -17.17 -3.30
CA ASP A 160 -10.60 -17.90 -4.53
C ASP A 160 -11.84 -17.35 -5.25
N LYS A 161 -12.88 -16.93 -4.52
CA LYS A 161 -14.10 -16.32 -5.08
C LYS A 161 -13.82 -15.02 -5.85
N ILE A 162 -12.85 -14.22 -5.40
CA ILE A 162 -12.55 -12.92 -6.02
C ILE A 162 -11.30 -12.94 -6.92
N ALA A 163 -10.59 -14.04 -7.01
CA ALA A 163 -9.33 -14.12 -7.76
C ALA A 163 -9.47 -13.70 -9.24
N ASP A 164 -10.59 -14.03 -9.88
CA ASP A 164 -10.84 -13.62 -11.28
C ASP A 164 -11.19 -12.13 -11.42
N LYS A 165 -11.77 -11.51 -10.37
CA LYS A 165 -12.08 -10.06 -10.34
C LYS A 165 -10.83 -9.22 -10.18
N ASP A 166 -9.82 -9.73 -9.46
CA ASP A 166 -8.54 -9.03 -9.27
C ASP A 166 -7.66 -9.03 -10.54
N PHE A 167 -7.99 -9.89 -11.52
CA PHE A 167 -7.31 -9.98 -12.82
C PHE A 167 -8.29 -9.88 -13.99
N PRO A 168 -8.96 -8.72 -14.21
CA PRO A 168 -10.03 -8.60 -15.18
C PRO A 168 -9.61 -8.85 -16.64
N ASN A 169 -8.31 -8.74 -16.94
CA ASN A 169 -7.76 -8.92 -18.28
C ASN A 169 -7.19 -10.32 -18.54
N ARG A 170 -7.17 -11.20 -17.53
CA ARG A 170 -6.70 -12.57 -17.67
C ARG A 170 -7.27 -13.46 -16.57
N LYS A 171 -7.58 -14.69 -16.88
CA LYS A 171 -7.97 -15.69 -15.89
C LYS A 171 -6.73 -16.35 -15.31
N LEU A 172 -6.67 -16.42 -13.98
CA LEU A 172 -5.64 -17.19 -13.30
C LEU A 172 -6.05 -18.66 -13.25
N GLU A 173 -5.15 -19.58 -13.62
CA GLU A 173 -5.41 -21.02 -13.62
C GLU A 173 -4.24 -21.82 -13.01
N GLY A 174 -4.55 -23.02 -12.54
CA GLY A 174 -3.57 -23.97 -12.02
C GLY A 174 -2.65 -23.38 -10.94
N VAL A 175 -1.36 -23.65 -11.08
CA VAL A 175 -0.33 -23.25 -10.09
C VAL A 175 -0.26 -21.73 -9.88
N GLU A 176 -0.56 -20.93 -10.89
CA GLU A 176 -0.54 -19.47 -10.75
C GLU A 176 -1.69 -18.98 -9.86
N ARG A 177 -2.89 -19.53 -10.04
CA ARG A 177 -4.05 -19.26 -9.19
C ARG A 177 -3.79 -19.66 -7.74
N GLU A 178 -3.28 -20.87 -7.53
CA GLU A 178 -2.95 -21.37 -6.19
C GLU A 178 -1.92 -20.47 -5.48
N LYS A 179 -0.86 -20.04 -6.17
CA LYS A 179 0.14 -19.11 -5.61
C LYS A 179 -0.47 -17.78 -5.23
N TYR A 180 -1.34 -17.22 -6.08
CA TYR A 180 -2.02 -15.97 -5.79
C TYR A 180 -2.90 -16.10 -4.55
N ILE A 181 -3.78 -17.11 -4.52
CA ILE A 181 -4.68 -17.37 -3.39
C ILE A 181 -3.87 -17.53 -2.09
N HIS A 182 -2.84 -18.37 -2.11
CA HIS A 182 -2.01 -18.61 -0.94
C HIS A 182 -1.32 -17.33 -0.45
N SER A 183 -0.89 -16.45 -1.37
CA SER A 183 -0.24 -15.17 -1.01
C SER A 183 -1.21 -14.14 -0.42
N CYS A 184 -2.52 -14.33 -0.58
CA CYS A 184 -3.56 -13.41 -0.14
C CYS A 184 -4.44 -13.95 1.00
N ALA A 185 -4.45 -15.27 1.22
CA ALA A 185 -5.35 -15.92 2.17
C ALA A 185 -5.24 -15.45 3.62
N LEU A 186 -4.07 -14.95 4.01
CA LEU A 186 -3.83 -14.29 5.31
C LEU A 186 -3.52 -12.79 5.15
N GLY A 187 -4.12 -12.14 4.15
CA GLY A 187 -3.86 -10.76 3.78
C GLY A 187 -2.80 -10.63 2.70
N TYR A 188 -3.01 -9.69 1.76
CA TYR A 188 -2.17 -9.51 0.59
C TYR A 188 -0.67 -9.46 0.93
N GLY A 189 0.12 -10.28 0.24
CA GLY A 189 1.55 -10.41 0.49
C GLY A 189 1.89 -11.12 1.81
N ASP A 190 0.96 -11.91 2.36
CA ASP A 190 1.06 -12.59 3.67
C ASP A 190 1.36 -11.62 4.83
N CYS A 191 0.78 -10.41 4.75
CA CYS A 191 0.99 -9.39 5.78
C CYS A 191 0.33 -9.70 7.12
N GLN A 192 -0.76 -10.48 7.13
CA GLN A 192 -1.46 -10.94 8.34
C GLN A 192 -1.86 -9.82 9.31
N LEU A 193 -2.24 -8.65 8.78
CA LEU A 193 -2.58 -7.51 9.61
C LEU A 193 -3.99 -7.62 10.20
N LEU A 194 -4.18 -7.00 11.38
CA LEU A 194 -5.46 -6.67 11.98
C LEU A 194 -5.63 -5.14 11.99
N LEU A 195 -5.63 -4.54 10.79
CA LEU A 195 -5.70 -3.10 10.61
C LEU A 195 -6.91 -2.73 9.78
N SER A 196 -7.75 -1.86 10.30
CA SER A 196 -8.80 -1.20 9.54
C SER A 196 -8.70 0.31 9.74
N LEU A 197 -8.79 1.06 8.67
CA LEU A 197 -8.89 2.51 8.69
C LEU A 197 -10.37 2.91 8.66
N HIS A 198 -10.71 4.07 9.23
CA HIS A 198 -12.11 4.49 9.34
C HIS A 198 -12.83 4.59 7.98
N HIS A 199 -12.09 4.84 6.90
CA HIS A 199 -12.62 5.02 5.56
C HIS A 199 -12.50 3.77 4.67
N ASN A 200 -11.62 2.81 5.01
CA ASN A 200 -11.43 1.59 4.24
C ASN A 200 -10.60 0.56 5.02
N THR A 201 -10.77 -0.73 4.70
CA THR A 201 -9.92 -1.80 5.23
C THR A 201 -8.91 -2.23 4.16
N PRO A 202 -7.60 -2.19 4.45
CA PRO A 202 -6.57 -2.63 3.51
C PRO A 202 -6.68 -4.13 3.21
N ASN A 203 -6.33 -4.54 1.98
CA ASN A 203 -6.26 -5.96 1.62
C ASN A 203 -5.11 -6.72 2.30
N ASN A 204 -4.20 -6.04 2.94
CA ASN A 204 -3.16 -6.62 3.80
C ASN A 204 -3.72 -7.16 5.14
N THR A 205 -4.93 -6.74 5.50
CA THR A 205 -5.70 -7.29 6.63
C THR A 205 -6.27 -8.66 6.27
N LEU A 206 -6.41 -9.54 7.26
CA LEU A 206 -6.98 -10.88 7.10
C LEU A 206 -8.34 -10.83 6.37
N PRO A 207 -8.54 -11.56 5.27
CA PRO A 207 -9.75 -11.50 4.44
C PRO A 207 -11.04 -11.77 5.20
N ILE A 208 -11.01 -12.62 6.20
CA ILE A 208 -12.17 -12.97 7.03
C ILE A 208 -12.84 -11.77 7.71
N PHE A 209 -12.14 -10.64 7.84
CA PHE A 209 -12.66 -9.42 8.48
C PHE A 209 -13.31 -8.45 7.50
N TRP A 210 -12.93 -8.46 6.22
CA TRP A 210 -13.35 -7.44 5.26
C TRP A 210 -14.04 -7.99 4.01
N PHE A 211 -14.01 -9.33 3.78
CA PHE A 211 -14.62 -9.90 2.58
C PHE A 211 -16.12 -9.63 2.54
N GLU A 212 -16.60 -9.19 1.39
CA GLU A 212 -18.02 -8.95 1.08
C GLU A 212 -18.27 -9.29 -0.39
N GLU A 213 -19.29 -10.08 -0.66
CA GLU A 213 -19.81 -10.37 -2.00
C GLU A 213 -21.33 -10.45 -1.92
N ASP A 214 -22.03 -9.94 -2.96
CA ASP A 214 -23.48 -9.71 -2.93
C ASP A 214 -24.30 -10.99 -2.66
N ASP A 215 -23.84 -12.12 -3.21
CA ASP A 215 -24.51 -13.41 -3.09
C ASP A 215 -23.91 -14.34 -2.00
N ASP A 216 -23.06 -13.78 -1.12
CA ASP A 216 -22.40 -14.56 -0.08
C ASP A 216 -23.03 -14.31 1.30
N ASP A 217 -23.11 -15.38 2.09
CA ASP A 217 -23.54 -15.31 3.50
C ASP A 217 -22.48 -14.68 4.41
N TRP A 218 -21.25 -14.51 3.91
CA TRP A 218 -20.18 -13.90 4.66
C TRP A 218 -20.40 -12.39 4.82
N LYS A 219 -20.44 -11.92 6.07
CA LYS A 219 -20.63 -10.50 6.38
C LYS A 219 -19.36 -9.89 6.95
N PRO A 220 -18.86 -8.80 6.38
CA PRO A 220 -17.65 -8.14 6.87
C PRO A 220 -17.87 -7.52 8.26
N ILE A 221 -16.84 -7.63 9.12
CA ILE A 221 -16.77 -6.88 10.36
C ILE A 221 -16.31 -5.45 10.08
N PHE A 222 -15.35 -5.31 9.17
CA PHE A 222 -14.80 -4.04 8.73
C PHE A 222 -14.95 -3.92 7.21
N LYS A 223 -15.65 -2.89 6.76
CA LYS A 223 -15.95 -2.72 5.35
C LYS A 223 -14.68 -2.40 4.54
N ARG A 224 -14.56 -3.09 3.40
CA ARG A 224 -13.59 -2.78 2.36
C ARG A 224 -14.33 -2.33 1.10
N TYR A 225 -13.95 -1.16 0.59
CA TYR A 225 -14.47 -0.69 -0.70
C TYR A 225 -13.53 -1.18 -1.81
N ASN A 226 -14.07 -2.02 -2.69
CA ASN A 226 -13.33 -2.52 -3.83
C ASN A 226 -13.05 -1.39 -4.83
N LYS A 227 -11.87 -1.42 -5.45
CA LYS A 227 -11.57 -0.52 -6.56
C LYS A 227 -12.46 -0.91 -7.74
N VAL A 228 -13.26 0.04 -8.21
CA VAL A 228 -14.00 -0.09 -9.48
C VAL A 228 -13.09 0.48 -10.56
N TYR A 229 -12.59 -0.38 -11.44
CA TYR A 229 -11.72 0.00 -12.56
C TYR A 229 -12.54 0.31 -13.81
#